data_6d6422b57fa458690f2fe764f2090826
#
_entry.id   6d6422b57fa458690f2fe764f2090826
#
_cell.length_a   1.000
_cell.length_b   1.000
_cell.length_c   1.000
_cell.angle_alpha   90.00
_cell.angle_beta   90.00
_cell.angle_gamma   90.00
#
_symmetry.space_group_name_H-M   'P 1'
#
loop_
_entity.id
_entity.type
_entity.pdbx_description
1 polymer ?
#
loop_
_entity_poly.entity_id
_entity_poly.type
_entity_poly.pdbx_seq_one_letter_code
_entity_poly.pdbx_strand_id
1 'polypeptide(L)'
;MQDEKWRSGLKLLEKYNLNYDLRVPCWHLKEAVEIVRLIPNTKVVINHAGFPWDRSKEGMEFWRKGIKLISSEPNTYIKLSEFGVDGQDWNYAENANIIYELIDFFSPERCMFASNFPVSKLKITYNDLFNNYKKIVEKFSTDEKKALFSKTAIKTYNIEHKLLNK
;
A
#
# COMPACT_ATOMS: atom_id res chain seq x y z
N MET A 1 18.50 -5.64 4.22
CA MET A 1 18.35 -4.24 4.69
C MET A 1 19.49 -3.77 5.63
N GLN A 2 20.50 -4.59 5.91
CA GLN A 2 21.59 -4.25 6.86
C GLN A 2 22.85 -3.66 6.18
N ASP A 3 22.89 -3.58 4.85
CA ASP A 3 24.05 -3.02 4.13
C ASP A 3 24.16 -1.51 4.37
N GLU A 4 25.30 -1.07 4.93
CA GLU A 4 25.52 0.34 5.31
C GLU A 4 25.63 1.28 4.11
N LYS A 5 26.17 0.82 2.99
CA LYS A 5 26.29 1.62 1.77
C LYS A 5 24.90 1.87 1.18
N TRP A 6 24.05 0.84 1.18
CA TRP A 6 22.67 0.96 0.75
C TRP A 6 21.87 1.89 1.68
N ARG A 7 22.00 1.77 3.00
CA ARG A 7 21.37 2.65 4.00
C ARG A 7 21.82 4.11 3.81
N SER A 8 23.10 4.33 3.55
CA SER A 8 23.64 5.67 3.26
C SER A 8 23.06 6.25 1.96
N GLY A 9 22.88 5.39 0.95
CA GLY A 9 22.22 5.76 -0.32
C GLY A 9 20.77 6.17 -0.14
N LEU A 10 20.02 5.51 0.74
CA LEU A 10 18.61 5.87 1.02
C LEU A 10 18.45 7.30 1.55
N LYS A 11 19.39 7.80 2.36
CA LYS A 11 19.36 9.18 2.86
C LYS A 11 19.44 10.22 1.75
N LEU A 12 19.94 9.86 0.57
CA LEU A 12 19.96 10.75 -0.57
C LEU A 12 18.58 11.02 -1.17
N LEU A 13 17.60 10.15 -0.88
CA LEU A 13 16.21 10.36 -1.35
C LEU A 13 15.63 11.67 -0.82
N GLU A 14 15.90 12.03 0.43
CA GLU A 14 15.51 13.32 0.98
C GLU A 14 16.12 14.49 0.21
N LYS A 15 17.44 14.41 -0.06
CA LYS A 15 18.17 15.45 -0.80
C LYS A 15 17.59 15.73 -2.17
N TYR A 16 17.07 14.69 -2.83
CA TYR A 16 16.50 14.78 -4.19
C TYR A 16 14.97 14.85 -4.19
N ASN A 17 14.34 14.99 -3.02
CA ASN A 17 12.87 15.03 -2.87
C ASN A 17 12.17 13.84 -3.58
N LEU A 18 12.74 12.65 -3.41
CA LEU A 18 12.22 11.40 -3.98
C LEU A 18 11.43 10.62 -2.92
N ASN A 19 10.42 9.88 -3.37
CA ASN A 19 9.73 8.89 -2.54
C ASN A 19 10.45 7.54 -2.58
N TYR A 20 10.14 6.69 -1.63
CA TYR A 20 10.63 5.32 -1.61
C TYR A 20 9.47 4.32 -1.69
N ASP A 21 9.33 3.64 -2.83
CA ASP A 21 8.39 2.53 -2.99
C ASP A 21 9.01 1.25 -2.40
N LEU A 22 8.54 0.86 -1.21
CA LEU A 22 9.06 -0.28 -0.47
C LEU A 22 8.31 -1.55 -0.86
N ARG A 23 9.01 -2.47 -1.52
CA ARG A 23 8.49 -3.78 -1.89
C ARG A 23 9.16 -4.86 -1.08
N VAL A 24 8.54 -5.23 0.05
CA VAL A 24 9.00 -6.31 0.93
C VAL A 24 7.85 -7.20 1.35
N PRO A 25 8.06 -8.51 1.46
CA PRO A 25 7.08 -9.41 2.07
C PRO A 25 6.83 -9.09 3.54
N CYS A 26 5.68 -9.52 4.06
CA CYS A 26 5.24 -9.19 5.42
C CYS A 26 6.23 -9.60 6.52
N TRP A 27 7.01 -10.65 6.32
CA TRP A 27 8.02 -11.10 7.30
C TRP A 27 9.23 -10.17 7.44
N HIS A 28 9.41 -9.21 6.53
CA HIS A 28 10.44 -8.17 6.62
C HIS A 28 9.90 -6.81 7.08
N LEU A 29 8.60 -6.67 7.38
CA LEU A 29 8.01 -5.39 7.79
C LEU A 29 8.61 -4.86 9.10
N LYS A 30 8.98 -5.74 10.04
CA LYS A 30 9.66 -5.33 11.27
C LYS A 30 11.02 -4.68 11.00
N GLU A 31 11.82 -5.27 10.10
CA GLU A 31 13.11 -4.70 9.70
C GLU A 31 12.91 -3.42 8.86
N ALA A 32 11.85 -3.36 8.07
CA ALA A 32 11.51 -2.21 7.26
C ALA A 32 11.22 -0.96 8.11
N VAL A 33 10.69 -1.11 9.33
CA VAL A 33 10.48 0.02 10.25
C VAL A 33 11.81 0.73 10.58
N GLU A 34 12.91 -0.01 10.74
CA GLU A 34 14.22 0.62 10.96
C GLU A 34 14.64 1.49 9.77
N ILE A 35 14.33 1.02 8.55
CA ILE A 35 14.63 1.77 7.31
C ILE A 35 13.76 3.01 7.20
N VAL A 36 12.47 2.90 7.52
CA VAL A 36 11.54 4.03 7.52
C VAL A 36 11.99 5.13 8.48
N ARG A 37 12.43 4.75 9.68
CA ARG A 37 12.95 5.67 10.70
C ARG A 37 14.27 6.33 10.30
N LEU A 38 15.06 5.70 9.44
CA LEU A 38 16.32 6.24 8.93
C LEU A 38 16.11 7.42 7.96
N ILE A 39 14.93 7.49 7.32
CA ILE A 39 14.56 8.49 6.30
C ILE A 39 13.23 9.17 6.65
N PRO A 40 13.12 9.85 7.81
CA PRO A 40 11.83 10.32 8.36
C PRO A 40 11.13 11.37 7.50
N ASN A 41 11.87 12.11 6.67
CA ASN A 41 11.31 13.12 5.77
C ASN A 41 11.00 12.57 4.36
N THR A 42 11.36 11.30 4.08
CA THR A 42 11.01 10.62 2.84
C THR A 42 9.66 9.92 2.98
N LYS A 43 8.73 10.13 2.04
CA LYS A 43 7.50 9.34 1.99
C LYS A 43 7.84 7.92 1.55
N VAL A 44 7.49 6.94 2.38
CA VAL A 44 7.69 5.52 2.11
C VAL A 44 6.36 4.88 1.77
N VAL A 45 6.24 4.31 0.58
CA VAL A 45 5.00 3.69 0.10
C VAL A 45 5.15 2.18 0.11
N ILE A 46 4.44 1.51 1.00
CA ILE A 46 4.41 0.05 1.08
C ILE A 46 3.62 -0.50 -0.11
N ASN A 47 4.29 -1.27 -0.97
CA ASN A 47 3.65 -1.87 -2.12
C ASN A 47 2.79 -3.07 -1.73
N HIS A 48 1.67 -3.24 -2.45
CA HIS A 48 0.88 -4.47 -2.47
C HIS A 48 0.41 -4.95 -1.09
N ALA A 49 -0.15 -4.02 -0.30
CA ALA A 49 -0.70 -4.36 1.02
C ALA A 49 0.29 -5.07 1.97
N GLY A 50 1.61 -4.95 1.73
CA GLY A 50 2.63 -5.71 2.47
C GLY A 50 2.54 -7.21 2.25
N PHE A 51 1.97 -7.65 1.12
CA PHE A 51 1.87 -9.04 0.66
C PHE A 51 1.22 -10.00 1.68
N PRO A 52 -0.08 -9.93 1.93
CA PRO A 52 -0.82 -10.89 2.75
C PRO A 52 -1.05 -12.21 2.00
N TRP A 53 0.03 -12.92 1.61
CA TRP A 53 -0.05 -14.13 0.77
C TRP A 53 -0.51 -15.37 1.55
N ASP A 54 -0.06 -15.51 2.80
CA ASP A 54 -0.52 -16.58 3.67
C ASP A 54 -1.84 -16.18 4.32
N ARG A 55 -2.94 -16.76 3.83
CA ARG A 55 -4.31 -16.53 4.32
C ARG A 55 -4.70 -17.42 5.50
N SER A 56 -3.80 -18.25 6.02
CA SER A 56 -4.02 -18.97 7.27
C SER A 56 -4.24 -17.98 8.42
N LYS A 57 -4.84 -18.45 9.50
CA LYS A 57 -5.04 -17.62 10.70
C LYS A 57 -3.70 -17.07 11.21
N GLU A 58 -2.70 -17.93 11.28
CA GLU A 58 -1.36 -17.62 11.77
C GLU A 58 -0.64 -16.64 10.82
N GLY A 59 -0.74 -16.83 9.50
CA GLY A 59 -0.19 -15.95 8.49
C GLY A 59 -0.80 -14.56 8.54
N MET A 60 -2.13 -14.47 8.67
CA MET A 60 -2.82 -13.18 8.79
C MET A 60 -2.54 -12.47 10.12
N GLU A 61 -2.40 -13.19 11.24
CA GLU A 61 -1.97 -12.60 12.50
C GLU A 61 -0.54 -12.04 12.42
N PHE A 62 0.35 -12.76 11.76
CA PHE A 62 1.72 -12.31 11.53
C PHE A 62 1.76 -11.05 10.65
N TRP A 63 1.03 -11.05 9.54
CA TRP A 63 0.90 -9.91 8.64
C TRP A 63 0.35 -8.67 9.40
N ARG A 64 -0.74 -8.82 10.17
CA ARG A 64 -1.33 -7.73 10.97
C ARG A 64 -0.32 -7.09 11.93
N LYS A 65 0.49 -7.91 12.61
CA LYS A 65 1.54 -7.41 13.52
C LYS A 65 2.54 -6.53 12.76
N GLY A 66 2.99 -6.97 11.60
CA GLY A 66 3.93 -6.21 10.76
C GLY A 66 3.31 -4.92 10.22
N ILE A 67 2.10 -4.99 9.70
CA ILE A 67 1.36 -3.82 9.18
C ILE A 67 1.08 -2.79 10.28
N LYS A 68 0.59 -3.23 11.44
CA LYS A 68 0.35 -2.33 12.58
C LYS A 68 1.62 -1.61 13.02
N LEU A 69 2.75 -2.31 13.02
CA LEU A 69 4.02 -1.73 13.41
C LEU A 69 4.47 -0.65 12.41
N ILE A 70 4.41 -0.94 11.09
CA ILE A 70 4.88 0.02 10.08
C ILE A 70 3.90 1.18 9.87
N SER A 71 2.60 0.97 10.07
CA SER A 71 1.59 2.03 9.97
C SER A 71 1.70 3.10 11.05
N SER A 72 2.37 2.80 12.19
CA SER A 72 2.63 3.77 13.25
C SER A 72 3.67 4.82 12.85
N GLU A 73 4.44 4.59 11.80
CA GLU A 73 5.39 5.56 11.29
C GLU A 73 4.66 6.60 10.41
N PRO A 74 4.75 7.91 10.72
CA PRO A 74 3.92 8.93 10.08
C PRO A 74 4.23 9.18 8.61
N ASN A 75 5.44 8.84 8.16
CA ASN A 75 5.89 8.99 6.77
C ASN A 75 5.57 7.77 5.89
N THR A 76 4.74 6.81 6.37
CA THR A 76 4.37 5.62 5.61
C THR A 76 2.99 5.75 4.96
N TYR A 77 2.89 5.23 3.75
CA TYR A 77 1.69 5.11 2.93
C TYR A 77 1.56 3.68 2.42
N ILE A 78 0.38 3.27 1.96
CA ILE A 78 0.20 1.90 1.46
C ILE A 78 -0.60 1.85 0.17
N LYS A 79 -0.15 1.00 -0.78
CA LYS A 79 -0.91 0.65 -1.98
C LYS A 79 -1.83 -0.51 -1.70
N LEU A 80 -3.13 -0.27 -1.87
CA LEU A 80 -4.19 -1.27 -1.81
C LEU A 80 -4.25 -2.01 -3.15
N SER A 81 -3.40 -3.02 -3.31
CA SER A 81 -3.26 -3.80 -4.54
C SER A 81 -2.68 -5.20 -4.28
N GLU A 82 -2.71 -6.06 -5.28
CA GLU A 82 -2.17 -7.44 -5.26
C GLU A 82 -2.79 -8.32 -4.16
N PHE A 83 -4.11 -8.28 -4.05
CA PHE A 83 -4.85 -9.08 -3.08
C PHE A 83 -5.13 -10.53 -3.54
N GLY A 84 -4.81 -10.86 -4.79
CA GLY A 84 -5.04 -12.20 -5.30
C GLY A 84 -4.04 -13.22 -4.73
N VAL A 85 -4.52 -14.43 -4.46
CA VAL A 85 -3.70 -15.59 -4.07
C VAL A 85 -3.45 -16.45 -5.29
N ASP A 86 -2.24 -17.00 -5.42
CA ASP A 86 -1.89 -17.83 -6.57
C ASP A 86 -2.75 -19.09 -6.63
N GLY A 87 -3.22 -19.42 -7.83
CA GLY A 87 -4.10 -20.57 -8.08
C GLY A 87 -5.53 -20.44 -7.58
N GLN A 88 -5.95 -19.22 -7.17
CA GLN A 88 -7.32 -18.95 -6.70
C GLN A 88 -7.92 -17.74 -7.43
N ASP A 89 -9.24 -17.77 -7.58
CA ASP A 89 -10.00 -16.60 -8.02
C ASP A 89 -9.93 -15.48 -6.99
N TRP A 90 -10.12 -14.24 -7.44
CA TRP A 90 -10.11 -13.09 -6.56
C TRP A 90 -11.29 -13.11 -5.56
N ASN A 91 -11.04 -13.39 -4.30
CA ASN A 91 -12.07 -13.53 -3.26
C ASN A 91 -12.48 -12.14 -2.74
N TYR A 92 -13.74 -11.75 -3.06
CA TYR A 92 -14.27 -10.44 -2.66
C TYR A 92 -14.32 -10.26 -1.14
N ALA A 93 -14.86 -11.24 -0.40
CA ALA A 93 -15.10 -11.10 1.04
C ALA A 93 -13.78 -11.02 1.84
N GLU A 94 -12.83 -11.88 1.54
CA GLU A 94 -11.52 -11.87 2.19
C GLU A 94 -10.75 -10.59 1.89
N ASN A 95 -10.73 -10.18 0.61
CA ASN A 95 -9.99 -9.00 0.20
C ASN A 95 -10.62 -7.70 0.72
N ALA A 96 -11.96 -7.65 0.84
CA ALA A 96 -12.65 -6.53 1.47
C ALA A 96 -12.25 -6.37 2.94
N ASN A 97 -12.18 -7.47 3.70
CA ASN A 97 -11.74 -7.42 5.11
C ASN A 97 -10.31 -6.89 5.24
N ILE A 98 -9.39 -7.35 4.39
CA ILE A 98 -7.99 -6.87 4.39
C ILE A 98 -7.93 -5.37 4.04
N ILE A 99 -8.72 -4.92 3.06
CA ILE A 99 -8.79 -3.51 2.68
C ILE A 99 -9.31 -2.66 3.84
N TYR A 100 -10.34 -3.09 4.55
CA TYR A 100 -10.84 -2.38 5.73
C TYR A 100 -9.79 -2.30 6.83
N GLU A 101 -9.12 -3.41 7.17
CA GLU A 101 -8.04 -3.43 8.16
C GLU A 101 -6.90 -2.45 7.79
N LEU A 102 -6.52 -2.39 6.52
CA LEU A 102 -5.49 -1.46 6.06
C LEU A 102 -5.93 0.00 6.17
N ILE A 103 -7.18 0.30 5.84
CA ILE A 103 -7.74 1.65 5.99
C ILE A 103 -7.81 2.04 7.46
N ASP A 104 -8.16 1.12 8.36
CA ASP A 104 -8.17 1.37 9.81
C ASP A 104 -6.75 1.66 10.34
N PHE A 105 -5.72 0.97 9.84
CA PHE A 105 -4.35 1.18 10.28
C PHE A 105 -3.70 2.46 9.73
N PHE A 106 -3.98 2.80 8.48
CA PHE A 106 -3.30 3.90 7.80
C PHE A 106 -4.13 5.18 7.64
N SER A 107 -5.44 5.13 7.83
CA SER A 107 -6.46 6.09 7.39
C SER A 107 -6.56 6.24 5.86
N PRO A 108 -7.67 6.75 5.32
CA PRO A 108 -7.85 6.94 3.88
C PRO A 108 -6.78 7.84 3.23
N GLU A 109 -6.25 8.82 3.99
CA GLU A 109 -5.26 9.79 3.53
C GLU A 109 -3.84 9.22 3.36
N ARG A 110 -3.62 7.99 3.84
CA ARG A 110 -2.37 7.26 3.67
C ARG A 110 -2.54 5.95 2.89
N CYS A 111 -3.75 5.69 2.37
CA CYS A 111 -4.07 4.56 1.51
C CYS A 111 -4.30 5.01 0.07
N MET A 112 -3.90 4.19 -0.91
CA MET A 112 -4.20 4.44 -2.31
C MET A 112 -4.50 3.13 -3.05
N PHE A 113 -5.62 3.06 -3.76
CA PHE A 113 -5.90 1.93 -4.64
C PHE A 113 -4.94 1.91 -5.83
N ALA A 114 -4.49 0.69 -6.19
CA ALA A 114 -3.67 0.46 -7.37
C ALA A 114 -4.05 -0.87 -8.03
N SER A 115 -3.83 -0.98 -9.33
CA SER A 115 -4.25 -2.15 -10.10
C SER A 115 -3.28 -3.32 -10.07
N ASN A 116 -1.98 -3.03 -9.99
CA ASN A 116 -0.91 -3.97 -10.29
C ASN A 116 -1.07 -4.67 -11.67
N PHE A 117 -1.69 -3.98 -12.65
CA PHE A 117 -1.78 -4.52 -14.01
C PHE A 117 -0.45 -4.34 -14.76
N PRO A 118 -0.06 -5.35 -15.58
CA PRO A 118 -0.88 -6.48 -16.04
C PRO A 118 -0.87 -7.72 -15.11
N VAL A 119 -0.11 -7.75 -14.02
CA VAL A 119 0.04 -8.96 -13.17
C VAL A 119 -1.31 -9.43 -12.62
N SER A 120 -2.12 -8.53 -12.08
CA SER A 120 -3.44 -8.87 -11.54
C SER A 120 -4.43 -9.44 -12.57
N LYS A 121 -4.15 -9.28 -13.89
CA LYS A 121 -4.99 -9.86 -14.96
C LYS A 121 -5.08 -11.38 -14.87
N LEU A 122 -4.11 -12.03 -14.27
CA LEU A 122 -4.14 -13.49 -14.06
C LEU A 122 -5.26 -13.94 -13.11
N LYS A 123 -5.84 -13.04 -12.34
CA LYS A 123 -6.79 -13.33 -11.25
C LYS A 123 -8.12 -12.58 -11.36
N ILE A 124 -8.12 -11.43 -12.02
CA ILE A 124 -9.29 -10.56 -12.15
C ILE A 124 -9.15 -9.62 -13.34
N THR A 125 -10.26 -9.24 -13.99
CA THR A 125 -10.23 -8.21 -15.02
C THR A 125 -10.01 -6.82 -14.38
N TYR A 126 -9.48 -5.86 -15.16
CA TYR A 126 -9.28 -4.49 -14.69
C TYR A 126 -10.59 -3.84 -14.23
N ASN A 127 -11.65 -4.01 -15.03
CA ASN A 127 -12.96 -3.45 -14.72
C ASN A 127 -13.55 -4.04 -13.44
N ASP A 128 -13.49 -5.36 -13.28
CA ASP A 128 -14.02 -6.02 -12.09
C ASP A 128 -13.23 -5.65 -10.83
N LEU A 129 -11.91 -5.51 -10.93
CA LEU A 129 -11.08 -5.06 -9.83
C LEU A 129 -11.52 -3.69 -9.30
N PHE A 130 -11.65 -2.70 -10.19
CA PHE A 130 -12.07 -1.35 -9.78
C PHE A 130 -13.54 -1.28 -9.38
N ASN A 131 -14.42 -2.09 -9.97
CA ASN A 131 -15.80 -2.21 -9.53
C ASN A 131 -15.89 -2.81 -8.11
N ASN A 132 -15.08 -3.81 -7.81
CA ASN A 132 -14.96 -4.37 -6.46
C ASN A 132 -14.44 -3.33 -5.46
N TYR A 133 -13.40 -2.56 -5.79
CA TYR A 133 -12.91 -1.49 -4.93
C TYR A 133 -14.00 -0.45 -4.64
N LYS A 134 -14.73 0.01 -5.66
CA LYS A 134 -15.85 0.95 -5.50
C LYS A 134 -16.93 0.40 -4.57
N LYS A 135 -17.29 -0.89 -4.74
CA LYS A 135 -18.29 -1.56 -3.91
C LYS A 135 -17.82 -1.72 -2.45
N ILE A 136 -16.55 -2.06 -2.23
CA ILE A 136 -15.98 -2.21 -0.88
C ILE A 136 -16.12 -0.90 -0.10
N VAL A 137 -15.81 0.24 -0.71
CA VAL A 137 -15.87 1.55 -0.05
C VAL A 137 -17.17 2.31 -0.31
N GLU A 138 -18.23 1.64 -0.72
CA GLU A 138 -19.50 2.28 -1.09
C GLU A 138 -20.06 3.18 0.01
N LYS A 139 -19.94 2.75 1.28
CA LYS A 139 -20.45 3.48 2.46
C LYS A 139 -19.50 4.56 2.99
N PHE A 140 -18.31 4.71 2.43
CA PHE A 140 -17.38 5.75 2.82
C PHE A 140 -17.84 7.11 2.30
N SER A 141 -17.45 8.17 2.98
CA SER A 141 -17.73 9.54 2.54
C SER A 141 -17.12 9.86 1.18
N THR A 142 -17.60 10.90 0.54
CA THR A 142 -17.05 11.37 -0.75
C THR A 142 -15.57 11.73 -0.64
N ASP A 143 -15.14 12.33 0.47
CA ASP A 143 -13.75 12.74 0.63
C ASP A 143 -12.81 11.57 0.91
N GLU A 144 -13.23 10.57 1.69
CA GLU A 144 -12.48 9.32 1.87
C GLU A 144 -12.34 8.56 0.55
N LYS A 145 -13.41 8.45 -0.24
CA LYS A 145 -13.34 7.85 -1.59
C LYS A 145 -12.35 8.59 -2.49
N LYS A 146 -12.40 9.93 -2.50
CA LYS A 146 -11.44 10.75 -3.26
C LYS A 146 -10.01 10.54 -2.76
N ALA A 147 -9.79 10.41 -1.45
CA ALA A 147 -8.48 10.10 -0.90
C ALA A 147 -7.97 8.77 -1.46
N LEU A 148 -8.74 7.70 -1.28
CA LEU A 148 -8.38 6.33 -1.69
C LEU A 148 -8.13 6.16 -3.18
N PHE A 149 -8.92 6.82 -4.05
CA PHE A 149 -8.83 6.65 -5.51
C PHE A 149 -7.89 7.64 -6.21
N SER A 150 -7.57 8.80 -5.61
CA SER A 150 -6.77 9.79 -6.30
C SER A 150 -5.95 10.73 -5.42
N LYS A 151 -6.56 11.44 -4.45
CA LYS A 151 -5.90 12.53 -3.72
C LYS A 151 -4.62 12.08 -3.01
N THR A 152 -4.63 10.91 -2.37
CA THR A 152 -3.46 10.37 -1.68
C THR A 152 -2.32 10.10 -2.65
N ALA A 153 -2.60 9.49 -3.80
CA ALA A 153 -1.58 9.25 -4.82
C ALA A 153 -1.03 10.57 -5.40
N ILE A 154 -1.91 11.51 -5.74
CA ILE A 154 -1.53 12.84 -6.24
C ILE A 154 -0.58 13.54 -5.26
N LYS A 155 -0.95 13.61 -3.96
CA LYS A 155 -0.14 14.23 -2.91
C LYS A 155 1.17 13.49 -2.66
N THR A 156 1.14 12.16 -2.69
CA THR A 156 2.31 11.34 -2.40
C THR A 156 3.35 11.44 -3.51
N TYR A 157 2.91 11.33 -4.76
CA TYR A 157 3.80 11.32 -5.92
C TYR A 157 4.00 12.69 -6.59
N ASN A 158 3.49 13.77 -5.98
CA ASN A 158 3.59 15.14 -6.51
C ASN A 158 3.11 15.24 -7.97
N ILE A 159 1.97 14.58 -8.29
CA ILE A 159 1.41 14.58 -9.65
C ILE A 159 0.86 15.98 -9.95
N GLU A 160 1.41 16.63 -10.98
CA GLU A 160 0.98 17.97 -11.35
C GLU A 160 -0.48 18.00 -11.83
N HIS A 161 -1.23 18.98 -11.36
CA HIS A 161 -2.66 19.18 -11.72
C HIS A 161 -2.89 19.33 -13.22
N LYS A 162 -1.88 19.77 -13.97
CA LYS A 162 -1.93 19.91 -15.45
C LYS A 162 -2.14 18.60 -16.20
N LEU A 163 -1.77 17.46 -15.58
CA LEU A 163 -1.95 16.13 -16.17
C LEU A 163 -3.35 15.56 -15.93
N LEU A 164 -4.14 16.16 -15.02
CA LEU A 164 -5.45 15.66 -14.61
C LEU A 164 -6.61 16.32 -15.39
N ASN A 165 -6.33 17.38 -16.15
CA ASN A 165 -7.32 18.18 -16.87
C ASN A 165 -7.29 17.92 -18.40
N LYS A 166 -6.70 16.82 -18.85
CA LYS A 166 -6.75 16.28 -20.21
C LYS A 166 -7.63 15.04 -20.22
#